data_ea0a340c1f29515c5a96a70822b9d6d1
#
_entry.id   ea0a340c1f29515c5a96a70822b9d6d1
#
_cell.length_a   1.000
_cell.length_b   1.000
_cell.length_c   1.000
_cell.angle_alpha   90.00
_cell.angle_beta   90.00
_cell.angle_gamma   90.00
#
_symmetry.space_group_name_H-M   'P 1'
#
loop_
_entity.id
_entity.type
_entity.pdbx_description
1 polymer ?
#
loop_
_entity_poly.entity_id
_entity_poly.type
_entity_poly.pdbx_seq_one_letter_code
_entity_poly.pdbx_strand_id
1 'polypeptide(L)'
;FGAQREEPLKANERMMRDAQAFVDPSRLFGGKLSTPYNPSVLVTRKGLNVFDQMKVDEQVKAALLFKKHAALAAGWEVVSPGDEDEEWEVTEFVRDVITAVPGGAVRLFRSVLLGLDYGYSITEKVVVESEIGSTAGKLVLGRAVSVKPHYLDFQVDAHGQVLALLQKYVPGQETLEFAPDKFIVYTHD
;
A
#
# COMPACT_ATOMS: atom_id res chain seq x y z
N PHE A 1 24.24 41.06 13.12
CA PHE A 1 23.07 40.62 12.38
C PHE A 1 23.17 39.11 12.23
N GLY A 2 22.49 38.38 13.14
CA GLY A 2 22.48 36.93 13.16
C GLY A 2 21.33 36.41 12.28
N ALA A 3 21.67 35.76 11.18
CA ALA A 3 20.72 34.99 10.44
C ALA A 3 20.46 33.68 11.22
N GLN A 4 19.31 33.58 11.85
CA GLN A 4 18.85 32.33 12.44
C GLN A 4 18.66 31.29 11.29
N ARG A 5 19.47 30.23 11.31
CA ARG A 5 19.18 29.04 10.55
C ARG A 5 17.87 28.43 11.10
N GLU A 6 16.79 28.55 10.35
CA GLU A 6 15.58 27.78 10.64
C GLU A 6 15.91 26.32 10.53
N GLU A 7 15.63 25.56 11.59
CA GLU A 7 15.88 24.13 11.65
C GLU A 7 15.04 23.36 10.59
N PRO A 8 15.60 22.32 9.97
CA PRO A 8 14.90 21.55 8.91
C PRO A 8 13.56 20.94 9.35
N LEU A 9 13.37 20.73 10.66
CA LEU A 9 12.11 20.27 11.24
C LEU A 9 10.94 21.26 11.04
N LYS A 10 11.21 22.57 11.07
CA LYS A 10 10.17 23.59 10.85
C LYS A 10 9.73 23.69 9.38
N ALA A 11 10.61 23.35 8.45
CA ALA A 11 10.25 23.30 7.03
C ALA A 11 9.27 22.16 6.72
N ASN A 12 9.51 20.97 7.31
CA ASN A 12 8.61 19.84 7.18
C ASN A 12 7.25 20.08 7.84
N GLU A 13 7.23 20.74 9.01
CA GLU A 13 5.97 21.11 9.67
C GLU A 13 5.17 22.16 8.88
N ARG A 14 5.85 23.11 8.23
CA ARG A 14 5.18 24.07 7.34
C ARG A 14 4.64 23.38 6.10
N MET A 15 5.41 22.49 5.44
CA MET A 15 4.93 21.71 4.32
C MET A 15 3.73 20.82 4.69
N MET A 16 3.74 20.23 5.89
CA MET A 16 2.59 19.45 6.38
C MET A 16 1.36 20.32 6.65
N ARG A 17 1.54 21.52 7.22
CA ARG A 17 0.43 22.47 7.41
C ARG A 17 -0.14 22.98 6.10
N ASP A 18 0.71 23.30 5.15
CA ASP A 18 0.30 23.79 3.82
C ASP A 18 -0.37 22.69 3.02
N ALA A 19 0.09 21.44 3.12
CA ALA A 19 -0.57 20.27 2.56
C ALA A 19 -1.97 20.04 3.19
N GLN A 20 -2.08 20.14 4.52
CA GLN A 20 -3.35 20.04 5.22
C GLN A 20 -4.32 21.19 4.93
N ALA A 21 -3.81 22.40 4.67
CA ALA A 21 -4.65 23.57 4.36
C ALA A 21 -5.22 23.53 2.94
N PHE A 22 -4.52 22.88 2.00
CA PHE A 22 -4.91 22.89 0.58
C PHE A 22 -5.81 21.73 0.17
N VAL A 23 -5.87 20.65 0.94
CA VAL A 23 -6.55 19.41 0.58
C VAL A 23 -7.57 19.01 1.65
N ASP A 24 -8.46 19.91 2.01
CA ASP A 24 -9.67 19.49 2.70
C ASP A 24 -10.92 19.74 1.81
N PRO A 25 -11.12 18.95 0.74
CA PRO A 25 -12.39 18.94 0.03
C PRO A 25 -13.55 18.49 0.94
N SER A 26 -13.26 17.86 2.09
CA SER A 26 -14.28 17.51 3.08
C SER A 26 -14.93 18.77 3.70
N ARG A 27 -14.18 19.87 3.76
CA ARG A 27 -14.75 21.18 4.15
C ARG A 27 -15.66 21.79 3.08
N LEU A 28 -15.40 21.48 1.80
CA LEU A 28 -16.24 21.94 0.69
C LEU A 28 -17.49 21.09 0.50
N PHE A 29 -17.47 19.81 0.89
CA PHE A 29 -18.57 18.87 0.62
C PHE A 29 -19.11 18.15 1.86
N GLY A 30 -18.68 18.52 3.07
CA GLY A 30 -19.21 17.97 4.34
C GLY A 30 -18.95 16.48 4.56
N GLY A 31 -18.03 15.86 3.84
CA GLY A 31 -17.70 14.43 3.92
C GLY A 31 -16.23 14.16 4.17
N LYS A 32 -15.90 13.14 4.96
CA LYS A 32 -14.55 12.62 5.08
C LYS A 32 -14.08 12.13 3.70
N LEU A 33 -12.92 12.57 3.24
CA LEU A 33 -12.24 11.97 2.09
C LEU A 33 -12.03 10.48 2.36
N SER A 34 -12.86 9.64 1.78
CA SER A 34 -12.58 8.23 1.77
C SER A 34 -11.60 7.95 0.66
N THR A 35 -10.37 7.74 0.98
CA THR A 35 -9.27 7.26 0.17
C THR A 35 -8.98 8.04 -1.13
N PRO A 36 -7.78 8.59 -1.28
CA PRO A 36 -7.35 9.32 -2.49
C PRO A 36 -7.31 8.43 -3.74
N TYR A 37 -7.29 7.11 -3.56
CA TYR A 37 -7.17 6.12 -4.63
C TYR A 37 -8.51 5.59 -5.15
N ASN A 38 -9.63 6.00 -4.56
CA ASN A 38 -10.94 5.62 -5.08
C ASN A 38 -11.87 6.83 -5.07
N PRO A 39 -11.78 7.71 -6.09
CA PRO A 39 -12.59 8.90 -6.20
C PRO A 39 -14.06 8.61 -6.55
N SER A 40 -14.46 7.35 -6.59
CA SER A 40 -15.82 6.94 -6.93
C SER A 40 -16.84 7.59 -6.00
N VAL A 41 -17.81 8.26 -6.60
CA VAL A 41 -18.99 8.82 -5.89
C VAL A 41 -19.73 7.74 -5.10
N LEU A 42 -19.68 6.50 -5.56
CA LEU A 42 -20.27 5.36 -4.89
C LEU A 42 -19.62 5.10 -3.53
N VAL A 43 -18.27 5.13 -3.48
CA VAL A 43 -17.51 4.95 -2.24
C VAL A 43 -17.70 6.12 -1.29
N THR A 44 -17.72 7.34 -1.82
CA THR A 44 -17.95 8.54 -1.01
C THR A 44 -19.34 8.52 -0.33
N ARG A 45 -20.36 7.98 -1.01
CA ARG A 45 -21.73 7.92 -0.48
C ARG A 45 -22.02 6.69 0.37
N LYS A 46 -21.49 5.51 0.00
CA LYS A 46 -21.85 4.22 0.60
C LYS A 46 -20.70 3.56 1.36
N GLY A 47 -19.48 4.09 1.25
CA GLY A 47 -18.27 3.49 1.79
C GLY A 47 -17.83 2.25 1.03
N LEU A 48 -16.70 1.67 1.44
CA LEU A 48 -16.14 0.47 0.80
C LEU A 48 -17.00 -0.78 0.96
N ASN A 49 -17.92 -0.79 1.92
CA ASN A 49 -18.84 -1.93 2.13
C ASN A 49 -19.72 -2.24 0.91
N VAL A 50 -19.91 -1.27 0.00
CA VAL A 50 -20.66 -1.52 -1.24
C VAL A 50 -19.98 -2.59 -2.08
N PHE A 51 -18.64 -2.60 -2.16
CA PHE A 51 -17.90 -3.62 -2.90
C PHE A 51 -17.99 -5.00 -2.25
N ASP A 52 -18.04 -5.06 -0.90
CA ASP A 52 -18.27 -6.32 -0.21
C ASP A 52 -19.66 -6.88 -0.51
N GLN A 53 -20.68 -6.02 -0.54
CA GLN A 53 -22.05 -6.41 -0.93
C GLN A 53 -22.11 -6.87 -2.40
N MET A 54 -21.41 -6.20 -3.32
CA MET A 54 -21.35 -6.63 -4.72
C MET A 54 -20.70 -8.00 -4.89
N LYS A 55 -19.70 -8.33 -4.06
CA LYS A 55 -19.03 -9.65 -4.09
C LYS A 55 -19.88 -10.79 -3.51
N VAL A 56 -21.04 -10.51 -2.92
CA VAL A 56 -22.02 -11.55 -2.54
C VAL A 56 -22.66 -12.14 -3.80
N ASP A 57 -22.78 -11.36 -4.87
CA ASP A 57 -23.22 -11.87 -6.17
C ASP A 57 -22.19 -12.85 -6.74
N GLU A 58 -22.66 -14.06 -7.08
CA GLU A 58 -21.78 -15.14 -7.54
C GLU A 58 -21.13 -14.83 -8.88
N GLN A 59 -21.79 -14.11 -9.79
CA GLN A 59 -21.24 -13.75 -11.09
C GLN A 59 -20.13 -12.70 -10.94
N VAL A 60 -20.34 -11.70 -10.10
CA VAL A 60 -19.33 -10.68 -9.79
C VAL A 60 -18.10 -11.33 -9.16
N LYS A 61 -18.32 -12.20 -8.18
CA LYS A 61 -17.24 -12.95 -7.53
C LYS A 61 -16.48 -13.84 -8.50
N ALA A 62 -17.18 -14.57 -9.36
CA ALA A 62 -16.55 -15.43 -10.37
C ALA A 62 -15.73 -14.62 -11.37
N ALA A 63 -16.24 -13.48 -11.85
CA ALA A 63 -15.54 -12.59 -12.76
C ALA A 63 -14.24 -12.03 -12.15
N LEU A 64 -14.29 -11.57 -10.89
CA LEU A 64 -13.11 -11.07 -10.16
C LEU A 64 -12.08 -12.18 -9.94
N LEU A 65 -12.52 -13.39 -9.55
CA LEU A 65 -11.64 -14.54 -9.41
C LEU A 65 -10.98 -14.92 -10.73
N PHE A 66 -11.74 -14.94 -11.82
CA PHE A 66 -11.21 -15.23 -13.14
C PHE A 66 -10.11 -14.26 -13.55
N LYS A 67 -10.34 -12.94 -13.39
CA LYS A 67 -9.34 -11.91 -13.68
C LYS A 67 -8.06 -12.08 -12.85
N LYS A 68 -8.20 -12.33 -11.55
CA LYS A 68 -7.06 -12.58 -10.65
C LYS A 68 -6.28 -13.82 -11.05
N HIS A 69 -6.96 -14.92 -11.35
CA HIS A 69 -6.31 -16.15 -11.78
C HIS A 69 -5.64 -16.01 -13.14
N ALA A 70 -6.25 -15.28 -14.08
CA ALA A 70 -5.65 -15.02 -15.39
C ALA A 70 -4.33 -14.23 -15.24
N ALA A 71 -4.31 -13.19 -14.39
CA ALA A 71 -3.10 -12.44 -14.12
C ALA A 71 -1.99 -13.29 -13.47
N LEU A 72 -2.36 -14.17 -12.52
CA LEU A 72 -1.40 -15.05 -11.85
C LEU A 72 -0.91 -16.20 -12.75
N ALA A 73 -1.72 -16.65 -13.69
CA ALA A 73 -1.37 -17.73 -14.63
C ALA A 73 -0.32 -17.31 -15.66
N ALA A 74 -0.16 -16.00 -15.91
CA ALA A 74 0.88 -15.47 -16.77
C ALA A 74 2.31 -15.70 -16.21
N GLY A 75 2.41 -16.02 -14.92
CA GLY A 75 3.68 -16.16 -14.24
C GLY A 75 4.30 -14.81 -13.83
N TRP A 76 5.51 -14.86 -13.32
CA TRP A 76 6.27 -13.68 -12.93
C TRP A 76 7.76 -13.94 -13.11
N GLU A 77 8.49 -12.89 -13.35
CA GLU A 77 9.94 -12.93 -13.50
C GLU A 77 10.55 -11.66 -12.87
N VAL A 78 11.74 -11.81 -12.27
CA VAL A 78 12.56 -10.68 -11.85
C VAL A 78 13.61 -10.50 -12.92
N VAL A 79 13.58 -9.38 -13.58
CA VAL A 79 14.48 -9.05 -14.69
C VAL A 79 15.47 -7.99 -14.24
N SER A 80 16.76 -8.20 -14.50
CA SER A 80 17.80 -7.18 -14.31
C SER A 80 17.61 -6.06 -15.35
N PRO A 81 17.74 -4.79 -14.97
CA PRO A 81 17.68 -3.69 -15.92
C PRO A 81 18.93 -3.58 -16.81
N GLY A 82 20.05 -4.20 -16.44
CA GLY A 82 21.32 -4.17 -17.17
C GLY A 82 22.05 -5.51 -17.17
N ASP A 83 23.26 -5.51 -17.75
CA ASP A 83 24.11 -6.70 -17.91
C ASP A 83 25.29 -6.74 -16.92
N GLU A 84 25.30 -5.86 -15.89
CA GLU A 84 26.39 -5.81 -14.92
C GLU A 84 26.24 -6.92 -13.86
N ASP A 85 27.35 -7.50 -13.41
CA ASP A 85 27.38 -8.60 -12.45
C ASP A 85 26.72 -8.23 -11.10
N GLU A 86 26.89 -6.98 -10.65
CA GLU A 86 26.26 -6.49 -9.41
C GLU A 86 24.72 -6.44 -9.51
N GLU A 87 24.19 -6.10 -10.68
CA GLU A 87 22.74 -6.10 -10.92
C GLU A 87 22.18 -7.52 -10.92
N TRP A 88 22.97 -8.48 -11.35
CA TRP A 88 22.60 -9.90 -11.31
C TRP A 88 22.47 -10.41 -9.88
N GLU A 89 23.42 -10.07 -8.99
CA GLU A 89 23.33 -10.47 -7.56
C GLU A 89 22.10 -9.89 -6.88
N VAL A 90 21.76 -8.62 -7.15
CA VAL A 90 20.55 -7.98 -6.62
C VAL A 90 19.28 -8.66 -7.16
N THR A 91 19.27 -8.99 -8.44
CA THR A 91 18.13 -9.66 -9.09
C THR A 91 17.88 -11.05 -8.49
N GLU A 92 18.95 -11.83 -8.28
CA GLU A 92 18.86 -13.14 -7.61
C GLU A 92 18.39 -13.00 -6.16
N PHE A 93 18.94 -12.04 -5.41
CA PHE A 93 18.50 -11.78 -4.05
C PHE A 93 17.01 -11.45 -3.98
N VAL A 94 16.52 -10.57 -4.84
CA VAL A 94 15.10 -10.22 -4.89
C VAL A 94 14.24 -11.42 -5.25
N ARG A 95 14.66 -12.25 -6.20
CA ARG A 95 13.98 -13.49 -6.58
C ARG A 95 13.88 -14.46 -5.41
N ASP A 96 15.01 -14.66 -4.70
CA ASP A 96 15.09 -15.53 -3.53
C ASP A 96 14.13 -15.05 -2.42
N VAL A 97 14.18 -13.73 -2.11
CA VAL A 97 13.30 -13.13 -1.10
C VAL A 97 11.82 -13.31 -1.45
N ILE A 98 11.42 -13.02 -2.68
CA ILE A 98 10.01 -13.17 -3.10
C ILE A 98 9.57 -14.63 -3.06
N THR A 99 10.45 -15.55 -3.44
CA THR A 99 10.15 -16.99 -3.46
C THR A 99 10.06 -17.56 -2.04
N ALA A 100 10.88 -17.06 -1.12
CA ALA A 100 10.94 -17.52 0.26
C ALA A 100 9.77 -17.01 1.15
N VAL A 101 9.03 -15.98 0.72
CA VAL A 101 7.84 -15.50 1.47
C VAL A 101 6.87 -16.65 1.74
N PRO A 102 6.37 -16.82 2.98
CA PRO A 102 5.41 -17.87 3.30
C PRO A 102 4.16 -17.85 2.40
N GLY A 103 3.99 -18.91 1.63
CA GLY A 103 2.97 -19.03 0.59
C GLY A 103 3.44 -18.60 -0.81
N GLY A 104 4.73 -18.21 -0.93
CA GLY A 104 5.39 -17.89 -2.18
C GLY A 104 4.89 -16.62 -2.86
N ALA A 105 5.48 -16.30 -4.01
CA ALA A 105 5.15 -15.14 -4.83
C ALA A 105 3.65 -15.07 -5.17
N VAL A 106 3.01 -16.20 -5.44
CA VAL A 106 1.58 -16.26 -5.80
C VAL A 106 0.71 -15.70 -4.68
N ARG A 107 1.04 -15.98 -3.42
CA ARG A 107 0.29 -15.44 -2.28
C ARG A 107 0.51 -13.93 -2.14
N LEU A 108 1.74 -13.47 -2.33
CA LEU A 108 2.07 -12.05 -2.32
C LEU A 108 1.28 -11.31 -3.42
N PHE A 109 1.35 -11.78 -4.66
CA PHE A 109 0.63 -11.14 -5.77
C PHE A 109 -0.89 -11.24 -5.61
N ARG A 110 -1.42 -12.33 -5.03
CA ARG A 110 -2.85 -12.42 -4.72
C ARG A 110 -3.29 -11.33 -3.73
N SER A 111 -2.46 -10.95 -2.76
CA SER A 111 -2.78 -9.86 -1.84
C SER A 111 -2.79 -8.50 -2.56
N VAL A 112 -1.88 -8.28 -3.49
CA VAL A 112 -1.85 -7.07 -4.35
C VAL A 112 -3.08 -7.02 -5.24
N LEU A 113 -3.48 -8.14 -5.85
CA LEU A 113 -4.65 -8.23 -6.72
C LEU A 113 -6.01 -8.02 -6.02
N LEU A 114 -6.03 -7.85 -4.69
CA LEU A 114 -7.22 -7.32 -4.00
C LEU A 114 -7.56 -5.89 -4.45
N GLY A 115 -6.61 -5.19 -5.07
CA GLY A 115 -6.86 -3.91 -5.72
C GLY A 115 -7.97 -3.96 -6.77
N LEU A 116 -8.17 -5.10 -7.43
CA LEU A 116 -9.29 -5.31 -8.36
C LEU A 116 -10.67 -5.29 -7.67
N ASP A 117 -10.73 -5.57 -6.37
CA ASP A 117 -11.99 -5.56 -5.61
C ASP A 117 -12.38 -4.16 -5.13
N TYR A 118 -11.39 -3.33 -4.78
CA TYR A 118 -11.61 -2.07 -4.07
C TYR A 118 -11.02 -0.84 -4.79
N GLY A 119 -10.37 -1.03 -5.95
CA GLY A 119 -9.61 0.01 -6.64
C GLY A 119 -8.18 0.18 -6.11
N TYR A 120 -7.88 -0.34 -4.93
CA TYR A 120 -6.55 -0.37 -4.34
C TYR A 120 -6.41 -1.52 -3.34
N SER A 121 -5.17 -1.88 -3.04
CA SER A 121 -4.86 -2.85 -1.98
C SER A 121 -3.71 -2.38 -1.11
N ILE A 122 -3.70 -2.87 0.13
CA ILE A 122 -2.68 -2.57 1.13
C ILE A 122 -2.13 -3.88 1.64
N THR A 123 -0.81 -4.07 1.53
CA THR A 123 -0.12 -5.25 2.05
C THR A 123 1.01 -4.81 2.96
N GLU A 124 0.96 -5.18 4.24
CA GLU A 124 2.00 -4.90 5.22
C GLU A 124 3.22 -5.79 4.97
N LYS A 125 4.39 -5.17 4.92
CA LYS A 125 5.69 -5.85 4.85
C LYS A 125 6.20 -6.13 6.26
N VAL A 126 6.37 -7.39 6.62
CA VAL A 126 7.06 -7.78 7.84
C VAL A 126 8.47 -8.20 7.46
N VAL A 127 9.43 -7.31 7.76
CA VAL A 127 10.85 -7.53 7.46
C VAL A 127 11.51 -8.23 8.64
N VAL A 128 12.32 -9.23 8.36
CA VAL A 128 13.08 -10.02 9.34
C VAL A 128 14.51 -10.20 8.87
N GLU A 129 15.42 -10.45 9.78
CA GLU A 129 16.77 -10.91 9.45
C GLU A 129 16.71 -12.39 9.06
N SER A 130 17.32 -12.74 7.92
CA SER A 130 17.37 -14.11 7.46
C SER A 130 18.54 -14.86 8.13
N GLU A 131 18.25 -16.06 8.60
CA GLU A 131 19.26 -16.95 9.21
C GLU A 131 19.77 -18.03 8.24
N ILE A 132 19.18 -18.13 7.03
CA ILE A 132 19.33 -19.30 6.17
C ILE A 132 19.75 -18.92 4.72
N GLY A 133 20.63 -19.72 4.15
CA GLY A 133 20.93 -19.73 2.73
C GLY A 133 21.68 -18.48 2.21
N SER A 134 21.45 -18.14 0.95
CA SER A 134 22.08 -16.99 0.24
C SER A 134 21.71 -15.62 0.84
N THR A 135 20.67 -15.57 1.66
CA THR A 135 20.16 -14.35 2.27
C THR A 135 20.55 -14.20 3.75
N ALA A 136 21.34 -15.13 4.33
CA ALA A 136 21.75 -15.09 5.72
C ALA A 136 22.40 -13.75 6.12
N GLY A 137 21.97 -13.17 7.26
CA GLY A 137 22.44 -11.88 7.75
C GLY A 137 21.87 -10.67 6.99
N LYS A 138 20.99 -10.87 6.03
CA LYS A 138 20.33 -9.79 5.27
C LYS A 138 18.87 -9.62 5.73
N LEU A 139 18.35 -8.40 5.60
CA LEU A 139 16.95 -8.12 5.83
C LEU A 139 16.12 -8.60 4.64
N VAL A 140 15.14 -9.46 4.92
CA VAL A 140 14.27 -10.06 3.91
C VAL A 140 12.80 -9.87 4.24
N LEU A 141 11.94 -10.03 3.26
CA LEU A 141 10.50 -10.04 3.46
C LEU A 141 10.07 -11.36 4.11
N GLY A 142 10.03 -11.38 5.45
CA GLY A 142 9.63 -12.57 6.21
C GLY A 142 8.15 -12.92 6.07
N ARG A 143 7.28 -11.93 5.88
CA ARG A 143 5.85 -12.12 5.67
C ARG A 143 5.21 -10.92 5.00
N ALA A 144 4.23 -11.17 4.14
CA ALA A 144 3.34 -10.17 3.57
C ALA A 144 1.92 -10.39 4.12
N VAL A 145 1.33 -9.37 4.74
CA VAL A 145 0.01 -9.45 5.37
C VAL A 145 -0.94 -8.49 4.65
N SER A 146 -1.96 -9.05 4.00
CA SER A 146 -3.01 -8.23 3.38
C SER A 146 -3.84 -7.55 4.47
N VAL A 147 -3.97 -6.24 4.38
CA VAL A 147 -4.79 -5.43 5.27
C VAL A 147 -6.07 -5.04 4.54
N LYS A 148 -7.22 -5.22 5.18
CA LYS A 148 -8.48 -4.78 4.58
C LYS A 148 -8.50 -3.26 4.47
N PRO A 149 -8.84 -2.71 3.29
CA PRO A 149 -8.92 -1.26 3.07
C PRO A 149 -9.84 -0.52 4.05
N HIS A 150 -10.77 -1.22 4.67
CA HIS A 150 -11.70 -0.66 5.65
C HIS A 150 -11.03 -0.18 6.95
N TYR A 151 -9.83 -0.66 7.26
CA TYR A 151 -9.17 -0.40 8.54
C TYR A 151 -8.17 0.74 8.50
N LEU A 152 -7.82 1.22 7.32
CA LEU A 152 -6.82 2.27 7.14
C LEU A 152 -7.39 3.42 6.32
N ASP A 153 -6.97 4.63 6.69
CA ASP A 153 -7.13 5.84 5.90
C ASP A 153 -5.75 6.31 5.44
N PHE A 154 -5.71 7.11 4.37
CA PHE A 154 -4.48 7.68 3.86
C PHE A 154 -4.39 9.15 4.21
N GLN A 155 -3.24 9.56 4.68
CA GLN A 155 -2.85 10.96 4.71
C GLN A 155 -2.02 11.24 3.46
N VAL A 156 -2.44 12.21 2.65
CA VAL A 156 -1.77 12.54 1.39
C VAL A 156 -1.37 13.99 1.36
N ASP A 157 -0.34 14.29 0.57
CA ASP A 157 0.07 15.66 0.28
C ASP A 157 -0.81 16.32 -0.81
N ALA A 158 -0.48 17.57 -1.15
CA ALA A 158 -1.16 18.34 -2.19
C ALA A 158 -1.05 17.71 -3.61
N HIS A 159 -0.10 16.82 -3.81
CA HIS A 159 0.17 16.14 -5.08
C HIS A 159 -0.40 14.71 -5.11
N GLY A 160 -1.07 14.27 -4.01
CA GLY A 160 -1.63 12.95 -3.90
C GLY A 160 -0.64 11.87 -3.44
N GLN A 161 0.58 12.25 -3.02
CA GLN A 161 1.54 11.30 -2.46
C GLN A 161 1.13 10.90 -1.05
N VAL A 162 1.24 9.61 -0.74
CA VAL A 162 0.93 9.09 0.59
C VAL A 162 2.02 9.51 1.57
N LEU A 163 1.65 10.28 2.57
CA LEU A 163 2.51 10.69 3.68
C LEU A 163 2.49 9.68 4.82
N ALA A 164 1.31 9.15 5.13
CA ALA A 164 1.11 8.17 6.19
C ALA A 164 -0.15 7.34 5.96
N LEU A 165 -0.19 6.17 6.60
CA LEU A 165 -1.40 5.36 6.73
C LEU A 165 -1.89 5.48 8.18
N LEU A 166 -3.16 5.82 8.34
CA LEU A 166 -3.79 6.01 9.64
C LEU A 166 -4.72 4.84 9.93
N GLN A 167 -4.61 4.23 11.11
CA GLN A 167 -5.61 3.26 11.54
C GLN A 167 -6.93 3.99 11.76
N LYS A 168 -8.02 3.47 11.17
CA LYS A 168 -9.36 4.03 11.39
C LYS A 168 -9.71 3.99 12.87
N TYR A 169 -10.34 5.07 13.30
CA TYR A 169 -10.74 5.27 14.67
C TYR A 169 -11.48 4.06 15.25
N VAL A 170 -10.95 3.56 16.36
CA VAL A 170 -11.62 2.58 17.23
C VAL A 170 -11.88 3.27 18.56
N PRO A 171 -13.13 3.32 19.04
CA PRO A 171 -13.45 3.97 20.31
C PRO A 171 -12.56 3.47 21.45
N GLY A 172 -11.92 4.40 22.17
CA GLY A 172 -11.05 4.08 23.30
C GLY A 172 -9.61 3.68 22.94
N GLN A 173 -9.23 3.71 21.67
CA GLN A 173 -7.85 3.52 21.22
C GLN A 173 -7.29 4.79 20.59
N GLU A 174 -5.99 5.01 20.75
CA GLU A 174 -5.29 6.08 20.02
C GLU A 174 -5.22 5.74 18.54
N THR A 175 -5.31 6.78 17.69
CA THR A 175 -5.08 6.62 16.25
C THR A 175 -3.61 6.29 16.02
N LEU A 176 -3.34 5.12 15.43
CA LEU A 176 -1.99 4.73 15.06
C LEU A 176 -1.67 5.26 13.67
N GLU A 177 -0.50 5.85 13.56
CA GLU A 177 0.07 6.33 12.31
C GLU A 177 1.22 5.43 11.88
N PHE A 178 1.24 5.05 10.61
CA PHE A 178 2.25 4.16 10.05
C PHE A 178 2.96 4.83 8.88
N ALA A 179 4.28 4.64 8.82
CA ALA A 179 5.09 5.07 7.69
C ALA A 179 4.70 4.30 6.42
N PRO A 180 4.62 4.95 5.25
CA PRO A 180 4.18 4.32 4.00
C PRO A 180 5.10 3.19 3.54
N ASP A 181 6.40 3.30 3.81
CA ASP A 181 7.41 2.33 3.46
C ASP A 181 7.21 0.95 4.12
N LYS A 182 6.40 0.88 5.19
CA LYS A 182 5.98 -0.36 5.83
C LYS A 182 5.01 -1.18 4.97
N PHE A 183 4.42 -0.57 3.95
CA PHE A 183 3.37 -1.19 3.15
C PHE A 183 3.73 -1.25 1.67
N ILE A 184 3.12 -2.21 0.98
CA ILE A 184 2.95 -2.18 -0.46
C ILE A 184 1.53 -1.67 -0.70
N VAL A 185 1.43 -0.48 -1.29
CA VAL A 185 0.15 0.10 -1.70
C VAL A 185 0.08 -0.01 -3.21
N TYR A 186 -0.92 -0.72 -3.69
CA TYR A 186 -1.19 -0.89 -5.11
C TYR A 186 -2.52 -0.21 -5.45
N THR A 187 -2.53 0.58 -6.51
CA THR A 187 -3.71 1.20 -7.09
C THR A 187 -4.01 0.56 -8.45
N HIS A 188 -5.29 0.39 -8.74
CA HIS A 188 -5.76 -0.08 -10.04
C HIS A 188 -6.39 1.11 -10.76
N ASP A 189 -5.62 1.70 -11.68
CA ASP A 189 -6.05 2.80 -12.54
C ASP A 189 -6.74 2.28 -13.80
#